data_438663b4dd8701475889c5bf722e6adc
#
_entry.id   438663b4dd8701475889c5bf722e6adc
#
_cell.length_a   1.000
_cell.length_b   1.000
_cell.length_c   1.000
_cell.angle_alpha   90.00
_cell.angle_beta   90.00
_cell.angle_gamma   90.00
#
_symmetry.space_group_name_H-M   'P 1'
#
loop_
_entity.id
_entity.type
_entity.pdbx_description
1 polymer ?
#
loop_
_entity_poly.entity_id
_entity_poly.type
_entity_poly.pdbx_seq_one_letter_code
_entity_poly.pdbx_strand_id
1 'polypeptide(L)'
;MVSKAPSDMYFESIVRPEQEGRFLLDVLCERFTYHSREEWIDRLQRGLVSINGEVAVADTVAHKNDKVLYHVENYTEPEVPTDFSIVFEDEEFLVVAKPAGTPVHHTGRIFYNTFAAIVRRATDCETATPMHRLDRDTGGLMLFAKYAETAARFQKNLDRILLRKFYLAVVEGVFPEGETRCDLPLRENPDDRLRLRMHHMEDGKECHTVFRKLGNIERDGRTYSLLEAELLTGRKHQIRAHLAELGFPIVGDRLYSHDGIYYEKMAHGGGLDENDYQVLGARYQMLYAYKAEIALPYWKEPRTFCSTDFPEEMKSFVDGFDLHV
;
A
#
# COMPACT_ATOMS: atom_id res chain seq x y z
N MET A 1 13.34 -16.22 6.97
CA MET A 1 12.35 -17.33 7.16
C MET A 1 10.96 -16.73 7.03
N VAL A 2 10.18 -17.16 6.05
CA VAL A 2 8.78 -16.75 5.92
C VAL A 2 8.03 -17.33 7.12
N SER A 3 7.64 -16.48 8.06
CA SER A 3 6.83 -16.89 9.19
C SER A 3 5.42 -17.16 8.66
N LYS A 4 4.99 -18.42 8.71
CA LYS A 4 3.62 -18.80 8.38
C LYS A 4 2.67 -18.15 9.38
N ALA A 5 1.58 -17.55 8.90
CA ALA A 5 0.55 -17.03 9.78
C ALA A 5 0.05 -18.13 10.74
N PRO A 6 -0.23 -17.82 12.01
CA PRO A 6 -0.77 -18.80 12.94
C PRO A 6 -2.12 -19.34 12.45
N SER A 7 -2.43 -20.59 12.77
CA SER A 7 -3.70 -21.22 12.41
C SER A 7 -4.91 -20.59 13.11
N ASP A 8 -4.66 -19.95 14.25
CA ASP A 8 -5.68 -19.26 15.06
C ASP A 8 -5.32 -17.78 15.18
N MET A 9 -6.24 -16.93 14.77
CA MET A 9 -6.10 -15.48 14.84
C MET A 9 -7.22 -14.87 15.67
N TYR A 10 -6.87 -13.84 16.44
CA TYR A 10 -7.82 -13.07 17.24
C TYR A 10 -7.81 -11.63 16.79
N PHE A 11 -8.97 -11.13 16.38
CA PHE A 11 -9.16 -9.74 15.95
C PHE A 11 -9.94 -8.97 17.00
N GLU A 12 -9.30 -7.96 17.57
CA GLU A 12 -9.94 -7.08 18.55
C GLU A 12 -10.53 -5.84 17.86
N SER A 13 -11.70 -5.45 18.29
CA SER A 13 -12.39 -4.26 17.85
C SER A 13 -13.13 -3.60 19.02
N ILE A 14 -13.22 -2.28 19.00
CA ILE A 14 -13.95 -1.51 20.01
C ILE A 14 -15.24 -0.99 19.41
N VAL A 15 -16.35 -1.14 20.13
CA VAL A 15 -17.66 -0.60 19.75
C VAL A 15 -17.60 0.93 19.77
N ARG A 16 -18.00 1.56 18.68
CA ARG A 16 -17.98 3.01 18.51
C ARG A 16 -19.21 3.68 19.10
N PRO A 17 -19.15 5.00 19.41
CA PRO A 17 -20.28 5.73 19.95
C PRO A 17 -21.59 5.63 19.14
N GLU A 18 -21.47 5.61 17.81
CA GLU A 18 -22.62 5.51 16.88
C GLU A 18 -23.26 4.10 16.85
N GLN A 19 -22.66 3.14 17.52
CA GLN A 19 -23.11 1.75 17.60
C GLN A 19 -23.75 1.40 18.96
N GLU A 20 -23.80 2.37 19.87
CA GLU A 20 -24.40 2.22 21.20
C GLU A 20 -25.83 1.69 21.16
N GLY A 21 -26.12 0.66 21.95
CA GLY A 21 -27.45 0.09 22.10
C GLY A 21 -27.95 -0.78 20.93
N ARG A 22 -27.10 -1.06 19.93
CA ARG A 22 -27.44 -1.90 18.79
C ARG A 22 -27.14 -3.38 19.08
N PHE A 23 -27.81 -4.27 18.39
CA PHE A 23 -27.46 -5.68 18.44
C PHE A 23 -26.07 -5.93 17.82
N LEU A 24 -25.25 -6.75 18.50
CA LEU A 24 -23.89 -7.02 18.05
C LEU A 24 -23.84 -7.60 16.65
N LEU A 25 -24.78 -8.46 16.27
CA LEU A 25 -24.88 -9.01 14.91
C LEU A 25 -25.00 -7.90 13.86
N ASP A 26 -25.79 -6.86 14.10
CA ASP A 26 -25.96 -5.74 13.16
C ASP A 26 -24.68 -4.90 13.07
N VAL A 27 -24.01 -4.69 14.19
CA VAL A 27 -22.71 -4.01 14.25
C VAL A 27 -21.64 -4.77 13.45
N LEU A 28 -21.60 -6.11 13.59
CA LEU A 28 -20.66 -6.96 12.85
C LEU A 28 -20.93 -6.90 11.34
N CYS A 29 -22.20 -7.06 10.92
CA CYS A 29 -22.58 -7.05 9.50
C CYS A 29 -22.28 -5.71 8.81
N GLU A 30 -22.49 -4.58 9.49
CA GLU A 30 -22.22 -3.26 8.94
C GLU A 30 -20.74 -2.96 8.83
N ARG A 31 -19.98 -3.32 9.87
CA ARG A 31 -18.57 -2.95 9.98
C ARG A 31 -17.63 -3.89 9.27
N PHE A 32 -17.98 -5.17 9.21
CA PHE A 32 -17.13 -6.25 8.71
C PHE A 32 -17.83 -6.99 7.58
N THR A 33 -17.87 -6.35 6.43
CA THR A 33 -18.60 -6.80 5.24
C THR A 33 -17.97 -7.99 4.50
N TYR A 34 -16.87 -8.54 5.01
CA TYR A 34 -16.21 -9.73 4.48
C TYR A 34 -16.91 -11.05 4.86
N HIS A 35 -17.89 -11.00 5.74
CA HIS A 35 -18.79 -12.11 6.07
C HIS A 35 -20.23 -11.70 5.81
N SER A 36 -21.04 -12.64 5.33
CA SER A 36 -22.50 -12.48 5.25
C SER A 36 -23.13 -12.50 6.64
N ARG A 37 -24.42 -12.12 6.72
CA ARG A 37 -25.16 -12.16 7.99
C ARG A 37 -25.27 -13.60 8.53
N GLU A 38 -25.51 -14.56 7.65
CA GLU A 38 -25.59 -15.99 7.98
C GLU A 38 -24.25 -16.51 8.51
N GLU A 39 -23.16 -16.11 7.91
CA GLU A 39 -21.83 -16.47 8.39
C GLU A 39 -21.51 -15.85 9.75
N TRP A 40 -21.95 -14.61 10.04
CA TRP A 40 -21.81 -14.05 11.38
C TRP A 40 -22.66 -14.77 12.42
N ILE A 41 -23.87 -15.18 12.07
CA ILE A 41 -24.73 -16.00 12.95
C ILE A 41 -24.05 -17.31 13.30
N ASP A 42 -23.51 -18.05 12.31
CA ASP A 42 -22.78 -19.30 12.55
C ASP A 42 -21.62 -19.09 13.54
N ARG A 43 -20.84 -18.02 13.36
CA ARG A 43 -19.68 -17.71 14.23
C ARG A 43 -20.11 -17.38 15.66
N LEU A 44 -21.17 -16.64 15.84
CA LEU A 44 -21.75 -16.35 17.16
C LEU A 44 -22.25 -17.64 17.82
N GLN A 45 -22.96 -18.51 17.10
CA GLN A 45 -23.46 -19.79 17.60
C GLN A 45 -22.32 -20.73 18.01
N ARG A 46 -21.18 -20.68 17.31
CA ARG A 46 -19.98 -21.47 17.62
C ARG A 46 -19.14 -20.87 18.76
N GLY A 47 -19.53 -19.72 19.31
CA GLY A 47 -18.80 -19.05 20.38
C GLY A 47 -17.48 -18.41 19.94
N LEU A 48 -17.31 -18.13 18.64
CA LEU A 48 -16.10 -17.54 18.09
C LEU A 48 -16.05 -16.01 18.26
N VAL A 49 -17.11 -15.39 18.74
CA VAL A 49 -17.17 -13.96 19.03
C VAL A 49 -17.45 -13.76 20.51
N SER A 50 -16.66 -12.93 21.15
CA SER A 50 -16.88 -12.53 22.54
C SER A 50 -16.92 -11.00 22.67
N ILE A 51 -17.61 -10.52 23.71
CA ILE A 51 -17.68 -9.13 24.07
C ILE A 51 -17.26 -8.99 25.54
N ASN A 52 -16.27 -8.14 25.83
CA ASN A 52 -15.68 -7.97 27.17
C ASN A 52 -15.24 -9.28 27.85
N GLY A 53 -14.83 -10.29 27.03
CA GLY A 53 -14.37 -11.60 27.50
C GLY A 53 -15.48 -12.64 27.66
N GLU A 54 -16.75 -12.31 27.45
CA GLU A 54 -17.89 -13.24 27.50
C GLU A 54 -18.32 -13.61 26.08
N VAL A 55 -18.69 -14.87 25.86
CA VAL A 55 -19.20 -15.33 24.56
C VAL A 55 -20.47 -14.57 24.20
N ALA A 56 -20.46 -13.97 23.03
CA ALA A 56 -21.58 -13.17 22.54
C ALA A 56 -22.57 -14.02 21.73
N VAL A 57 -23.83 -13.61 21.74
CA VAL A 57 -24.92 -14.15 20.91
C VAL A 57 -25.49 -13.05 20.00
N ALA A 58 -26.35 -13.43 19.05
CA ALA A 58 -26.81 -12.50 18.01
C ALA A 58 -27.56 -11.27 18.55
N ASP A 59 -28.31 -11.43 19.64
CA ASP A 59 -29.08 -10.40 20.34
C ASP A 59 -28.31 -9.73 21.50
N THR A 60 -27.02 -10.01 21.64
CA THR A 60 -26.15 -9.27 22.57
C THR A 60 -26.17 -7.78 22.21
N VAL A 61 -26.52 -6.92 23.16
CA VAL A 61 -26.50 -5.47 22.99
C VAL A 61 -25.08 -4.94 23.15
N ALA A 62 -24.60 -4.22 22.16
CA ALA A 62 -23.29 -3.60 22.17
C ALA A 62 -23.34 -2.21 22.80
N HIS A 63 -22.40 -1.92 23.71
CA HIS A 63 -22.24 -0.62 24.33
C HIS A 63 -20.93 0.05 23.91
N LYS A 64 -20.91 1.37 23.89
CA LYS A 64 -19.72 2.16 23.59
C LYS A 64 -18.53 1.70 24.44
N ASN A 65 -17.38 1.52 23.77
CA ASN A 65 -16.11 1.04 24.33
C ASN A 65 -16.08 -0.46 24.67
N ASP A 66 -17.13 -1.22 24.42
CA ASP A 66 -17.05 -2.67 24.54
C ASP A 66 -15.96 -3.23 23.63
N LYS A 67 -15.21 -4.18 24.17
CA LYS A 67 -14.19 -4.94 23.45
C LYS A 67 -14.81 -6.17 22.79
N VAL A 68 -14.89 -6.16 21.49
CA VAL A 68 -15.30 -7.31 20.70
C VAL A 68 -14.06 -8.06 20.25
N LEU A 69 -13.97 -9.35 20.59
CA LEU A 69 -12.90 -10.25 20.15
C LEU A 69 -13.51 -11.28 19.21
N TYR A 70 -12.94 -11.42 18.01
CA TYR A 70 -13.34 -12.42 17.02
C TYR A 70 -12.19 -13.42 16.82
N HIS A 71 -12.44 -14.69 17.11
CA HIS A 71 -11.54 -15.81 16.91
C HIS A 71 -11.77 -16.40 15.51
N VAL A 72 -10.72 -16.43 14.70
CA VAL A 72 -10.70 -17.06 13.38
C VAL A 72 -9.87 -18.32 13.44
N GLU A 73 -10.56 -19.46 13.37
CA GLU A 73 -9.94 -20.78 13.28
C GLU A 73 -9.45 -21.05 11.85
N ASN A 74 -8.39 -21.84 11.71
CA ASN A 74 -7.80 -22.20 10.42
C ASN A 74 -7.51 -20.97 9.53
N TYR A 75 -7.00 -19.91 10.16
CA TYR A 75 -6.70 -18.67 9.48
C TYR A 75 -5.65 -18.89 8.39
N THR A 76 -5.97 -18.42 7.19
CA THR A 76 -5.06 -18.45 6.03
C THR A 76 -5.02 -17.08 5.39
N GLU A 77 -3.81 -16.64 5.06
CA GLU A 77 -3.57 -15.42 4.29
C GLU A 77 -3.07 -15.73 2.89
N PRO A 78 -3.42 -14.90 1.90
CA PRO A 78 -2.71 -14.91 0.63
C PRO A 78 -1.21 -14.69 0.86
N GLU A 79 -0.38 -15.45 0.16
CA GLU A 79 1.06 -15.26 0.22
C GLU A 79 1.44 -13.87 -0.32
N VAL A 80 2.42 -13.25 0.34
CA VAL A 80 3.01 -11.98 -0.08
C VAL A 80 4.53 -12.06 0.03
N PRO A 81 5.29 -11.30 -0.77
CA PRO A 81 6.73 -11.17 -0.61
C PRO A 81 7.06 -10.59 0.77
N THR A 82 7.98 -11.23 1.49
CA THR A 82 8.36 -10.84 2.87
C THR A 82 9.79 -10.36 2.99
N ASP A 83 10.62 -10.63 1.97
CA ASP A 83 12.03 -10.26 1.99
C ASP A 83 12.18 -8.76 1.75
N PHE A 84 12.93 -8.10 2.62
CA PHE A 84 13.20 -6.67 2.54
C PHE A 84 14.61 -6.37 3.05
N SER A 85 15.16 -5.22 2.68
CA SER A 85 16.44 -4.74 3.19
C SER A 85 16.27 -3.57 4.16
N ILE A 86 17.16 -3.48 5.15
CA ILE A 86 17.33 -2.30 6.00
C ILE A 86 18.45 -1.48 5.37
N VAL A 87 18.09 -0.30 4.85
CA VAL A 87 19.04 0.63 4.20
C VAL A 87 19.75 1.50 5.23
N PHE A 88 19.04 1.85 6.32
CA PHE A 88 19.58 2.61 7.43
C PHE A 88 18.82 2.29 8.71
N GLU A 89 19.53 2.33 9.82
CA GLU A 89 18.96 2.19 11.16
C GLU A 89 19.73 3.07 12.14
N ASP A 90 18.99 3.75 13.02
CA ASP A 90 19.55 4.40 14.21
C ASP A 90 18.69 4.09 15.45
N GLU A 91 18.80 4.90 16.49
CA GLU A 91 18.07 4.66 17.75
C GLU A 91 16.56 4.85 17.59
N GLU A 92 16.09 5.76 16.75
CA GLU A 92 14.68 6.14 16.63
C GLU A 92 14.01 5.73 15.31
N PHE A 93 14.79 5.56 14.21
CA PHE A 93 14.25 5.35 12.87
C PHE A 93 14.90 4.19 12.11
N LEU A 94 14.12 3.67 11.16
CA LEU A 94 14.57 2.73 10.13
C LEU A 94 14.23 3.28 8.75
N VAL A 95 15.14 3.14 7.79
CA VAL A 95 14.83 3.27 6.36
C VAL A 95 14.93 1.86 5.76
N VAL A 96 13.84 1.38 5.20
CA VAL A 96 13.74 0.01 4.69
C VAL A 96 13.25 0.01 3.24
N ALA A 97 13.65 -0.99 2.45
CA ALA A 97 13.14 -1.18 1.10
C ALA A 97 12.03 -2.23 1.09
N LYS A 98 10.77 -1.80 0.91
CA LYS A 98 9.59 -2.65 0.86
C LYS A 98 9.54 -3.44 -0.46
N PRO A 99 9.27 -4.74 -0.46
CA PRO A 99 9.00 -5.48 -1.69
C PRO A 99 7.67 -5.07 -2.33
N ALA A 100 7.57 -5.14 -3.66
CA ALA A 100 6.30 -5.02 -4.37
C ALA A 100 5.38 -6.21 -4.01
N GLY A 101 4.06 -6.01 -4.04
CA GLY A 101 3.06 -7.03 -3.72
C GLY A 101 2.66 -7.13 -2.25
N THR A 102 3.38 -6.46 -1.33
CA THR A 102 3.11 -6.51 0.11
C THR A 102 2.41 -5.24 0.59
N PRO A 103 1.22 -5.35 1.18
CA PRO A 103 0.51 -4.19 1.71
C PRO A 103 1.18 -3.65 2.98
N VAL A 104 1.23 -2.33 3.14
CA VAL A 104 1.83 -1.68 4.33
C VAL A 104 1.00 -1.94 5.59
N HIS A 105 -0.31 -1.79 5.48
CA HIS A 105 -1.29 -2.03 6.55
C HIS A 105 -2.26 -3.13 6.17
N HIS A 106 -3.07 -3.59 7.11
CA HIS A 106 -4.08 -4.61 6.85
C HIS A 106 -4.98 -4.22 5.67
N THR A 107 -5.26 -5.19 4.82
CA THR A 107 -6.14 -5.02 3.67
C THR A 107 -6.74 -6.37 3.27
N GLY A 108 -8.06 -6.40 3.07
CA GLY A 108 -8.76 -7.63 2.74
C GLY A 108 -8.48 -8.72 3.77
N ARG A 109 -7.83 -9.82 3.36
CA ARG A 109 -7.50 -10.97 4.21
C ARG A 109 -6.05 -10.96 4.74
N ILE A 110 -5.29 -9.88 4.53
CA ILE A 110 -3.88 -9.80 4.93
C ILE A 110 -3.78 -8.95 6.19
N PHE A 111 -3.47 -9.57 7.32
CA PHE A 111 -3.30 -8.96 8.64
C PHE A 111 -1.93 -9.25 9.23
N TYR A 112 -1.52 -10.51 9.22
CA TYR A 112 -0.27 -10.99 9.82
C TYR A 112 0.95 -10.64 8.97
N ASN A 113 0.83 -10.74 7.64
CA ASN A 113 1.87 -10.45 6.68
C ASN A 113 1.72 -9.05 6.03
N THR A 114 1.27 -8.06 6.80
CA THR A 114 1.44 -6.66 6.40
C THR A 114 2.90 -6.25 6.55
N PHE A 115 3.37 -5.31 5.73
CA PHE A 115 4.77 -4.88 5.80
C PHE A 115 5.13 -4.29 7.17
N ALA A 116 4.23 -3.54 7.80
CA ALA A 116 4.42 -3.07 9.17
C ALA A 116 4.64 -4.22 10.17
N ALA A 117 3.85 -5.30 10.06
CA ALA A 117 3.99 -6.45 10.94
C ALA A 117 5.26 -7.29 10.63
N ILE A 118 5.66 -7.37 9.36
CA ILE A 118 6.90 -8.02 8.93
C ILE A 118 8.11 -7.29 9.52
N VAL A 119 8.17 -5.95 9.37
CA VAL A 119 9.25 -5.13 9.94
C VAL A 119 9.34 -5.30 11.46
N ARG A 120 8.23 -5.23 12.19
CA ARG A 120 8.19 -5.43 13.64
C ARG A 120 8.82 -6.76 14.06
N ARG A 121 8.43 -7.85 13.40
CA ARG A 121 8.96 -9.18 13.72
C ARG A 121 10.44 -9.37 13.35
N ALA A 122 10.87 -8.73 12.26
CA ALA A 122 12.25 -8.86 11.77
C ALA A 122 13.25 -8.00 12.55
N THR A 123 12.80 -6.91 13.19
CA THR A 123 13.66 -5.95 13.88
C THR A 123 13.51 -5.99 15.41
N ASP A 124 12.66 -6.88 15.94
CA ASP A 124 12.28 -6.94 17.35
C ASP A 124 11.77 -5.60 17.92
N CYS A 125 11.29 -4.72 17.02
CA CYS A 125 10.69 -3.44 17.38
C CYS A 125 9.16 -3.55 17.33
N GLU A 126 8.55 -4.04 18.40
CA GLU A 126 7.10 -4.35 18.46
C GLU A 126 6.19 -3.17 18.09
N THR A 127 6.65 -1.95 18.30
CA THR A 127 5.88 -0.73 18.05
C THR A 127 6.29 0.02 16.78
N ALA A 128 7.20 -0.57 15.97
CA ALA A 128 7.65 0.07 14.73
C ALA A 128 6.47 0.48 13.87
N THR A 129 6.46 1.76 13.49
CA THR A 129 5.32 2.39 12.80
C THR A 129 5.79 3.03 11.50
N PRO A 130 5.18 2.69 10.34
CA PRO A 130 5.50 3.35 9.09
C PRO A 130 5.07 4.83 9.16
N MET A 131 5.99 5.73 8.80
CA MET A 131 5.74 7.18 8.81
C MET A 131 4.95 7.65 7.59
N HIS A 132 5.00 6.89 6.51
CA HIS A 132 4.21 7.07 5.29
C HIS A 132 3.83 5.70 4.70
N ARG A 133 3.13 5.72 3.58
CA ARG A 133 2.72 4.48 2.92
C ARG A 133 3.14 4.46 1.46
N LEU A 134 3.34 3.25 0.96
CA LEU A 134 3.36 2.90 -0.46
C LEU A 134 2.14 2.03 -0.78
N ASP A 135 1.72 2.01 -2.03
CA ASP A 135 0.70 1.07 -2.49
C ASP A 135 1.19 -0.37 -2.33
N ARG A 136 0.27 -1.34 -2.31
CA ARG A 136 0.61 -2.77 -2.19
C ARG A 136 1.68 -3.17 -3.20
N ASP A 137 1.47 -2.83 -4.47
CA ASP A 137 2.30 -3.26 -5.59
C ASP A 137 3.47 -2.31 -5.90
N THR A 138 3.58 -1.18 -5.19
CA THR A 138 4.76 -0.30 -5.22
C THR A 138 5.82 -0.80 -4.26
N GLY A 139 7.03 -1.02 -4.76
CA GLY A 139 8.20 -1.32 -3.94
C GLY A 139 9.01 -0.08 -3.57
N GLY A 140 10.07 -0.25 -2.74
CA GLY A 140 11.05 0.77 -2.46
C GLY A 140 11.06 1.36 -1.05
N LEU A 141 11.75 2.47 -0.90
CA LEU A 141 12.10 3.08 0.37
C LEU A 141 10.89 3.51 1.20
N MET A 142 10.92 3.13 2.46
CA MET A 142 9.97 3.57 3.48
C MET A 142 10.69 3.96 4.76
N LEU A 143 10.24 5.07 5.38
CA LEU A 143 10.67 5.50 6.70
C LEU A 143 9.75 4.92 7.76
N PHE A 144 10.34 4.30 8.79
CA PHE A 144 9.65 3.81 9.98
C PHE A 144 10.23 4.50 11.22
N ALA A 145 9.36 4.86 12.16
CA ALA A 145 9.75 5.12 13.53
C ALA A 145 9.79 3.80 14.29
N LYS A 146 10.85 3.55 15.09
CA LYS A 146 10.99 2.31 15.87
C LYS A 146 10.01 2.24 17.03
N TYR A 147 9.62 3.40 17.57
CA TYR A 147 8.75 3.50 18.73
C TYR A 147 7.50 4.31 18.43
N ALA A 148 6.39 3.97 19.08
CA ALA A 148 5.11 4.66 18.92
C ALA A 148 5.21 6.14 19.33
N GLU A 149 5.98 6.47 20.36
CA GLU A 149 6.21 7.82 20.84
C GLU A 149 6.96 8.66 19.79
N THR A 150 7.97 8.08 19.13
CA THR A 150 8.68 8.71 18.02
C THR A 150 7.74 8.98 16.86
N ALA A 151 6.90 8.00 16.48
CA ALA A 151 5.90 8.19 15.45
C ALA A 151 4.93 9.33 15.80
N ALA A 152 4.37 9.34 17.02
CA ALA A 152 3.44 10.36 17.47
C ALA A 152 4.06 11.78 17.48
N ARG A 153 5.36 11.87 17.85
CA ARG A 153 6.11 13.13 17.90
C ARG A 153 6.34 13.72 16.50
N PHE A 154 6.63 12.89 15.51
CA PHE A 154 7.11 13.37 14.21
C PHE A 154 6.10 13.23 13.06
N GLN A 155 5.03 12.46 13.21
CA GLN A 155 4.04 12.23 12.15
C GLN A 155 3.43 13.53 11.59
N LYS A 156 3.17 14.51 12.44
CA LYS A 156 2.54 15.79 12.04
C LYS A 156 3.48 16.70 11.24
N ASN A 157 4.79 16.46 11.33
CA ASN A 157 5.82 17.25 10.66
C ASN A 157 6.64 16.38 9.69
N LEU A 158 6.02 15.36 9.12
CA LEU A 158 6.70 14.42 8.23
C LEU A 158 7.27 15.09 6.98
N ASP A 159 6.65 16.13 6.48
CA ASP A 159 7.12 17.00 5.39
C ASP A 159 8.45 17.67 5.67
N ARG A 160 8.78 17.90 6.94
CA ARG A 160 10.09 18.45 7.38
C ARG A 160 11.15 17.39 7.60
N ILE A 161 10.76 16.11 7.58
CA ILE A 161 11.67 14.96 7.76
C ILE A 161 11.93 14.29 6.42
N LEU A 162 10.88 13.95 5.69
CA LEU A 162 10.94 13.32 4.38
C LEU A 162 10.83 14.42 3.31
N LEU A 163 11.98 15.05 3.03
CA LEU A 163 12.07 16.29 2.23
C LEU A 163 11.75 16.05 0.77
N ARG A 164 12.36 15.01 0.17
CA ARG A 164 12.15 14.68 -1.25
C ARG A 164 11.98 13.18 -1.44
N LYS A 165 11.16 12.82 -2.41
CA LYS A 165 10.83 11.42 -2.74
C LYS A 165 10.90 11.26 -4.25
N PHE A 166 11.73 10.32 -4.70
CA PHE A 166 11.92 10.01 -6.10
C PHE A 166 11.54 8.57 -6.38
N TYR A 167 10.84 8.37 -7.47
CA TYR A 167 10.39 7.08 -7.93
C TYR A 167 10.91 6.82 -9.34
N LEU A 168 11.21 5.58 -9.65
CA LEU A 168 11.32 5.11 -11.02
C LEU A 168 9.97 4.55 -11.44
N ALA A 169 9.54 4.92 -12.64
CA ALA A 169 8.33 4.40 -13.26
C ALA A 169 8.63 3.96 -14.69
N VAL A 170 8.19 2.76 -15.06
CA VAL A 170 8.17 2.31 -16.46
C VAL A 170 6.77 2.51 -16.99
N VAL A 171 6.61 3.28 -18.05
CA VAL A 171 5.32 3.58 -18.66
C VAL A 171 5.22 3.06 -20.09
N GLU A 172 4.00 2.84 -20.54
CA GLU A 172 3.72 2.45 -21.93
C GLU A 172 3.94 3.63 -22.87
N GLY A 173 4.57 3.36 -24.02
CA GLY A 173 4.78 4.34 -25.08
C GLY A 173 5.98 5.25 -24.89
N VAL A 174 6.05 6.29 -25.73
CA VAL A 174 7.15 7.26 -25.79
C VAL A 174 6.75 8.52 -25.03
N PHE A 175 7.25 8.67 -23.80
CA PHE A 175 7.00 9.86 -23.00
C PHE A 175 7.78 11.06 -23.57
N PRO A 176 7.27 12.30 -23.46
CA PRO A 176 7.95 13.51 -23.92
C PRO A 176 9.36 13.67 -23.34
N GLU A 177 10.27 14.24 -24.12
CA GLU A 177 11.64 14.53 -23.67
C GLU A 177 11.66 15.66 -22.63
N GLY A 178 12.67 15.59 -21.74
CA GLY A 178 12.91 16.61 -20.73
C GLY A 178 12.05 16.41 -19.48
N GLU A 179 11.59 17.53 -18.93
CA GLU A 179 10.83 17.57 -17.68
C GLU A 179 9.38 17.94 -17.97
N THR A 180 8.47 17.15 -17.41
CA THR A 180 7.02 17.39 -17.49
C THR A 180 6.47 17.54 -16.07
N ARG A 181 5.90 18.71 -15.77
CA ARG A 181 5.21 18.95 -14.50
C ARG A 181 3.72 18.65 -14.65
N CYS A 182 3.17 17.87 -13.71
CA CYS A 182 1.75 17.55 -13.62
C CYS A 182 1.19 18.07 -12.29
N ASP A 183 0.27 19.04 -12.37
CA ASP A 183 -0.36 19.69 -11.23
C ASP A 183 -1.87 19.43 -11.19
N LEU A 184 -2.33 18.34 -11.80
CA LEU A 184 -3.74 17.97 -11.87
C LEU A 184 -4.26 17.57 -10.47
N PRO A 185 -5.25 18.29 -9.92
CA PRO A 185 -5.84 17.92 -8.63
C PRO A 185 -6.59 16.60 -8.72
N LEU A 186 -6.49 15.77 -7.68
CA LEU A 186 -7.02 14.41 -7.67
C LEU A 186 -8.04 14.17 -6.57
N ARG A 187 -9.11 13.45 -6.91
CA ARG A 187 -10.05 12.87 -5.95
C ARG A 187 -10.67 11.57 -6.45
N GLU A 188 -11.37 10.88 -5.58
CA GLU A 188 -12.19 9.73 -5.97
C GLU A 188 -13.42 10.22 -6.76
N ASN A 189 -13.74 9.51 -7.86
CA ASN A 189 -14.97 9.72 -8.60
C ASN A 189 -16.02 8.72 -8.12
N PRO A 190 -17.11 9.16 -7.46
CA PRO A 190 -18.14 8.25 -6.94
C PRO A 190 -18.89 7.49 -8.06
N ASP A 191 -18.88 8.03 -9.28
CA ASP A 191 -19.55 7.44 -10.44
C ASP A 191 -18.65 6.46 -11.21
N ASP A 192 -17.34 6.36 -10.85
CA ASP A 192 -16.47 5.35 -11.44
C ASP A 192 -16.86 3.96 -10.94
N ARG A 193 -16.99 3.01 -11.88
CA ARG A 193 -17.18 1.58 -11.55
C ARG A 193 -16.07 1.03 -10.65
N LEU A 194 -14.85 1.58 -10.77
CA LEU A 194 -13.69 1.26 -9.94
C LEU A 194 -13.44 2.34 -8.90
N ARG A 195 -14.28 2.40 -7.88
CA ARG A 195 -14.26 3.42 -6.81
C ARG A 195 -12.90 3.66 -6.12
N LEU A 196 -11.91 2.79 -6.36
CA LEU A 196 -10.56 2.96 -5.81
C LEU A 196 -9.69 3.91 -6.61
N ARG A 197 -10.04 4.22 -7.86
CA ARG A 197 -9.28 5.15 -8.71
C ARG A 197 -9.35 6.57 -8.17
N MET A 198 -8.25 7.26 -8.34
CA MET A 198 -8.19 8.72 -8.25
C MET A 198 -8.26 9.27 -9.65
N HIS A 199 -9.04 10.33 -9.84
CA HIS A 199 -9.25 10.99 -11.11
C HIS A 199 -8.90 12.46 -11.01
N HIS A 200 -8.50 13.07 -12.13
CA HIS A 200 -8.45 14.51 -12.24
C HIS A 200 -9.87 15.08 -12.12
N MET A 201 -10.06 15.94 -11.12
CA MET A 201 -11.30 16.67 -10.88
C MET A 201 -10.93 18.07 -10.39
N GLU A 202 -11.59 19.11 -10.91
CA GLU A 202 -11.29 20.51 -10.55
C GLU A 202 -11.39 20.81 -9.05
N ASP A 203 -12.30 20.14 -8.35
CA ASP A 203 -12.48 20.20 -6.89
C ASP A 203 -11.65 19.16 -6.12
N GLY A 204 -10.70 18.51 -6.80
CA GLY A 204 -9.77 17.57 -6.22
C GLY A 204 -8.76 18.21 -5.26
N LYS A 205 -8.04 17.38 -4.53
CA LYS A 205 -6.92 17.85 -3.70
C LYS A 205 -5.73 18.17 -4.58
N GLU A 206 -5.09 19.32 -4.33
CA GLU A 206 -3.85 19.70 -5.00
C GLU A 206 -2.82 18.57 -4.97
N CYS A 207 -2.23 18.31 -6.14
CA CYS A 207 -1.23 17.29 -6.39
C CYS A 207 -0.16 17.83 -7.32
N HIS A 208 1.10 17.59 -6.99
CA HIS A 208 2.23 18.04 -7.78
C HIS A 208 3.24 16.92 -7.97
N THR A 209 3.51 16.56 -9.20
CA THR A 209 4.52 15.56 -9.58
C THR A 209 5.35 16.10 -10.74
N VAL A 210 6.65 15.93 -10.67
CA VAL A 210 7.57 16.26 -11.76
C VAL A 210 8.09 14.95 -12.34
N PHE A 211 7.94 14.76 -13.63
CA PHE A 211 8.42 13.61 -14.39
C PHE A 211 9.62 14.03 -15.24
N ARG A 212 10.68 13.24 -15.20
CA ARG A 212 11.84 13.37 -16.09
C ARG A 212 12.04 12.05 -16.81
N LYS A 213 12.05 12.09 -18.14
CA LYS A 213 12.37 10.94 -18.94
C LYS A 213 13.86 10.60 -18.83
N LEU A 214 14.17 9.35 -18.52
CA LEU A 214 15.54 8.82 -18.50
C LEU A 214 15.91 8.18 -19.84
N GLY A 215 14.95 7.56 -20.52
CA GLY A 215 15.14 6.99 -21.85
C GLY A 215 13.99 6.11 -22.30
N ASN A 216 14.12 5.59 -23.53
CA ASN A 216 13.19 4.63 -24.11
C ASN A 216 13.76 3.21 -24.04
N ILE A 217 12.85 2.25 -23.99
CA ILE A 217 13.15 0.81 -23.93
C ILE A 217 12.29 0.12 -24.96
N GLU A 218 12.93 -0.62 -25.88
CA GLU A 218 12.24 -1.48 -26.84
C GLU A 218 12.24 -2.92 -26.34
N ARG A 219 11.07 -3.49 -26.17
CA ARG A 219 10.92 -4.87 -25.71
C ARG A 219 9.70 -5.54 -26.30
N ASP A 220 9.86 -6.74 -26.85
CA ASP A 220 8.79 -7.56 -27.43
C ASP A 220 7.92 -6.78 -28.45
N GLY A 221 8.57 -5.91 -29.25
CA GLY A 221 7.90 -5.07 -30.26
C GLY A 221 7.07 -3.92 -29.70
N ARG A 222 7.22 -3.62 -28.41
CA ARG A 222 6.59 -2.48 -27.73
C ARG A 222 7.63 -1.48 -27.26
N THR A 223 7.28 -0.21 -27.30
CA THR A 223 8.11 0.87 -26.77
C THR A 223 7.61 1.28 -25.39
N TYR A 224 8.54 1.43 -24.47
CA TYR A 224 8.30 1.92 -23.10
C TYR A 224 9.20 3.11 -22.82
N SER A 225 8.87 3.89 -21.80
CA SER A 225 9.76 4.94 -21.30
C SER A 225 10.07 4.69 -19.83
N LEU A 226 11.34 4.84 -19.46
CA LEU A 226 11.76 4.90 -18.06
C LEU A 226 11.75 6.35 -17.61
N LEU A 227 11.07 6.63 -16.52
CA LEU A 227 10.91 7.96 -15.94
C LEU A 227 11.43 7.99 -14.50
N GLU A 228 12.05 9.12 -14.14
CA GLU A 228 12.15 9.54 -12.75
C GLU A 228 10.94 10.43 -12.43
N ALA A 229 10.25 10.15 -11.33
CA ALA A 229 9.13 10.95 -10.83
C ALA A 229 9.48 11.52 -9.46
N GLU A 230 9.56 12.84 -9.34
CA GLU A 230 9.66 13.52 -8.05
C GLU A 230 8.27 13.83 -7.51
N LEU A 231 7.98 13.32 -6.30
CA LEU A 231 6.68 13.44 -5.66
C LEU A 231 6.69 14.62 -4.69
N LEU A 232 6.17 15.78 -5.11
CA LEU A 232 6.14 17.00 -4.29
C LEU A 232 5.00 17.00 -3.27
N THR A 233 3.92 16.27 -3.53
CA THR A 233 2.81 16.00 -2.61
C THR A 233 2.64 14.49 -2.48
N GLY A 234 1.85 14.00 -1.53
CA GLY A 234 1.70 12.55 -1.27
C GLY A 234 0.23 12.13 -1.22
N ARG A 235 -0.51 12.21 -2.33
CA ARG A 235 -1.91 11.74 -2.39
C ARG A 235 -1.96 10.27 -2.80
N LYS A 236 -3.09 9.63 -2.46
CA LYS A 236 -3.37 8.25 -2.85
C LYS A 236 -3.21 8.08 -4.36
N HIS A 237 -2.44 7.08 -4.80
CA HIS A 237 -2.20 6.73 -6.20
C HIS A 237 -1.65 7.86 -7.09
N GLN A 238 -1.09 8.93 -6.55
CA GLN A 238 -0.82 10.18 -7.26
C GLN A 238 -0.03 9.98 -8.55
N ILE A 239 1.14 9.33 -8.51
CA ILE A 239 1.98 9.11 -9.71
C ILE A 239 1.22 8.30 -10.75
N ARG A 240 0.53 7.25 -10.33
CA ARG A 240 -0.25 6.34 -11.19
C ARG A 240 -1.37 7.08 -11.90
N ALA A 241 -2.16 7.85 -11.15
CA ALA A 241 -3.26 8.64 -11.68
C ALA A 241 -2.74 9.73 -12.65
N HIS A 242 -1.71 10.48 -12.27
CA HIS A 242 -1.12 11.50 -13.13
C HIS A 242 -0.61 10.93 -14.46
N LEU A 243 0.12 9.80 -14.41
CA LEU A 243 0.62 9.16 -15.64
C LEU A 243 -0.51 8.61 -16.52
N ALA A 244 -1.56 8.05 -15.93
CA ALA A 244 -2.74 7.60 -16.68
C ALA A 244 -3.50 8.77 -17.32
N GLU A 245 -3.69 9.89 -16.61
CA GLU A 245 -4.32 11.11 -17.15
C GLU A 245 -3.49 11.74 -18.28
N LEU A 246 -2.17 11.62 -18.22
CA LEU A 246 -1.27 12.05 -19.30
C LEU A 246 -1.25 11.08 -20.50
N GLY A 247 -1.91 9.93 -20.41
CA GLY A 247 -1.96 8.92 -21.46
C GLY A 247 -0.78 7.94 -21.47
N PHE A 248 -0.01 7.88 -20.40
CA PHE A 248 1.16 7.01 -20.22
C PHE A 248 1.01 6.12 -18.99
N PRO A 249 0.10 5.13 -18.97
CA PRO A 249 -0.12 4.28 -17.81
C PRO A 249 1.15 3.49 -17.46
N ILE A 250 1.33 3.20 -16.17
CA ILE A 250 2.45 2.41 -15.69
C ILE A 250 2.28 0.94 -16.11
N VAL A 251 3.35 0.33 -16.60
CA VAL A 251 3.40 -1.09 -16.95
C VAL A 251 3.06 -1.95 -15.72
N GLY A 252 2.18 -2.93 -15.87
CA GLY A 252 1.72 -3.80 -14.79
C GLY A 252 0.67 -3.18 -13.87
N ASP A 253 0.23 -1.95 -14.11
CA ASP A 253 -0.80 -1.31 -13.29
C ASP A 253 -2.20 -1.81 -13.65
N ARG A 254 -2.69 -2.78 -12.89
CA ARG A 254 -4.00 -3.42 -13.11
C ARG A 254 -5.19 -2.47 -12.98
N LEU A 255 -5.01 -1.35 -12.25
CA LEU A 255 -6.11 -0.42 -11.94
C LEU A 255 -6.19 0.73 -12.95
N TYR A 256 -5.04 1.26 -13.42
CA TYR A 256 -4.98 2.45 -14.27
C TYR A 256 -4.64 2.14 -15.73
N SER A 257 -4.08 0.96 -16.06
CA SER A 257 -3.92 0.52 -17.44
C SER A 257 -5.13 -0.26 -17.93
N HIS A 258 -5.29 -0.41 -19.25
CA HIS A 258 -6.31 -1.24 -19.89
C HIS A 258 -7.73 -1.03 -19.31
N ASP A 259 -8.06 0.22 -18.98
CA ASP A 259 -9.34 0.58 -18.36
C ASP A 259 -9.68 -0.19 -17.08
N GLY A 260 -8.68 -0.81 -16.42
CA GLY A 260 -8.82 -1.51 -15.13
C GLY A 260 -9.52 -2.86 -15.21
N ILE A 261 -9.66 -3.45 -16.41
CA ILE A 261 -10.30 -4.76 -16.59
C ILE A 261 -9.62 -5.87 -15.80
N TYR A 262 -8.29 -5.80 -15.62
CA TYR A 262 -7.52 -6.79 -14.86
C TYR A 262 -7.73 -6.65 -13.35
N TYR A 263 -7.96 -5.43 -12.86
CA TYR A 263 -8.37 -5.23 -11.48
C TYR A 263 -9.76 -5.82 -11.22
N GLU A 264 -10.71 -5.60 -12.12
CA GLU A 264 -12.05 -6.20 -12.02
C GLU A 264 -12.02 -7.73 -12.06
N LYS A 265 -11.26 -8.31 -13.00
CA LYS A 265 -11.09 -9.77 -13.08
C LYS A 265 -10.61 -10.36 -11.76
N MET A 266 -9.64 -9.72 -11.09
CA MET A 266 -9.17 -10.12 -9.77
C MET A 266 -10.22 -9.91 -8.67
N ALA A 267 -10.92 -8.79 -8.67
CA ALA A 267 -11.91 -8.45 -7.66
C ALA A 267 -13.11 -9.43 -7.65
N HIS A 268 -13.48 -9.96 -8.82
CA HIS A 268 -14.51 -10.97 -8.97
C HIS A 268 -14.02 -12.43 -8.72
N GLY A 269 -12.82 -12.60 -8.18
CA GLY A 269 -12.28 -13.91 -7.77
C GLY A 269 -11.70 -14.76 -8.91
N GLY A 270 -11.58 -14.22 -10.14
CA GLY A 270 -11.09 -14.96 -11.30
C GLY A 270 -9.57 -15.18 -11.31
N GLY A 271 -8.80 -14.42 -10.55
CA GLY A 271 -7.34 -14.41 -10.65
C GLY A 271 -6.84 -13.89 -12.00
N LEU A 272 -5.54 -13.74 -12.17
CA LEU A 272 -4.91 -13.43 -13.46
C LEU A 272 -4.06 -14.62 -13.91
N ASP A 273 -4.10 -14.92 -15.20
CA ASP A 273 -3.26 -15.95 -15.82
C ASP A 273 -2.01 -15.33 -16.50
N GLU A 274 -1.14 -16.18 -17.06
CA GLU A 274 0.09 -15.73 -17.72
C GLU A 274 -0.18 -14.84 -18.94
N ASN A 275 -1.29 -15.04 -19.67
CA ASN A 275 -1.63 -14.18 -20.81
C ASN A 275 -2.02 -12.78 -20.33
N ASP A 276 -2.73 -12.68 -19.21
CA ASP A 276 -3.06 -11.38 -18.60
C ASP A 276 -1.78 -10.62 -18.23
N TYR A 277 -0.80 -11.30 -17.62
CA TYR A 277 0.49 -10.68 -17.25
C TYR A 277 1.34 -10.32 -18.47
N GLN A 278 1.28 -11.09 -19.56
CA GLN A 278 1.94 -10.72 -20.80
C GLN A 278 1.35 -9.43 -21.40
N VAL A 279 0.03 -9.25 -21.34
CA VAL A 279 -0.61 -8.02 -21.81
C VAL A 279 -0.28 -6.84 -20.87
N LEU A 280 -0.35 -7.05 -19.57
CA LEU A 280 0.02 -6.06 -18.56
C LEU A 280 1.52 -5.68 -18.60
N GLY A 281 2.37 -6.56 -19.10
CA GLY A 281 3.82 -6.39 -19.18
C GLY A 281 4.56 -6.69 -17.88
N ALA A 282 3.86 -6.87 -16.75
CA ALA A 282 4.43 -7.24 -15.46
C ALA A 282 3.38 -7.75 -14.48
N ARG A 283 3.82 -8.48 -13.44
CA ARG A 283 2.96 -8.96 -12.32
C ARG A 283 2.57 -7.85 -11.35
N TYR A 284 3.45 -6.88 -11.16
CA TYR A 284 3.24 -5.70 -10.30
C TYR A 284 3.46 -4.44 -11.12
N GLN A 285 2.82 -3.34 -10.69
CA GLN A 285 3.08 -2.04 -11.31
C GLN A 285 4.56 -1.67 -11.21
N MET A 286 5.16 -1.32 -12.32
CA MET A 286 6.57 -0.94 -12.39
C MET A 286 6.79 0.49 -11.87
N LEU A 287 6.55 0.63 -10.57
CA LEU A 287 6.73 1.86 -9.79
C LEU A 287 7.55 1.53 -8.53
N TYR A 288 8.66 2.21 -8.34
CA TYR A 288 9.58 1.93 -7.26
C TYR A 288 10.12 3.22 -6.62
N ALA A 289 9.94 3.38 -5.29
CA ALA A 289 10.49 4.48 -4.52
C ALA A 289 12.00 4.26 -4.31
N TYR A 290 12.83 4.75 -5.23
CA TYR A 290 14.24 4.37 -5.27
C TYR A 290 15.17 5.31 -4.50
N LYS A 291 14.77 6.58 -4.31
CA LYS A 291 15.60 7.59 -3.66
C LYS A 291 14.75 8.51 -2.76
N ALA A 292 15.28 8.84 -1.59
CA ALA A 292 14.63 9.76 -0.65
C ALA A 292 15.67 10.64 0.04
N GLU A 293 15.34 11.92 0.23
CA GLU A 293 16.13 12.84 1.06
C GLU A 293 15.43 13.01 2.41
N ILE A 294 16.15 12.70 3.48
CA ILE A 294 15.65 12.66 4.85
C ILE A 294 16.46 13.59 5.74
N ALA A 295 15.78 14.39 6.57
CA ALA A 295 16.37 15.26 7.57
C ALA A 295 15.81 14.95 8.95
N LEU A 296 16.45 14.06 9.71
CA LEU A 296 16.04 13.83 11.09
C LEU A 296 16.44 15.01 11.98
N PRO A 297 15.62 15.37 12.98
CA PRO A 297 15.79 16.62 13.75
C PRO A 297 17.13 16.75 14.51
N TYR A 298 17.83 15.64 14.71
CA TYR A 298 19.14 15.59 15.38
C TYR A 298 20.31 15.44 14.40
N TRP A 299 20.05 15.41 13.08
CA TRP A 299 21.10 15.48 12.07
C TRP A 299 21.48 16.92 11.77
N LYS A 300 22.75 17.15 11.50
CA LYS A 300 23.25 18.48 11.09
C LYS A 300 22.80 18.85 9.68
N GLU A 301 22.72 17.85 8.80
CA GLU A 301 22.39 18.02 7.39
C GLU A 301 21.47 16.86 6.94
N PRO A 302 20.64 17.10 5.92
CA PRO A 302 19.86 16.03 5.28
C PRO A 302 20.78 14.94 4.71
N ARG A 303 20.25 13.71 4.63
CA ARG A 303 20.94 12.56 4.00
C ARG A 303 20.08 11.99 2.90
N THR A 304 20.72 11.57 1.81
CA THR A 304 20.07 10.86 0.72
C THR A 304 20.23 9.36 0.90
N PHE A 305 19.14 8.64 0.78
CA PHE A 305 19.09 7.19 0.77
C PHE A 305 18.62 6.70 -0.57
N CYS A 306 19.23 5.63 -1.06
CA CYS A 306 18.90 4.99 -2.31
C CYS A 306 18.69 3.49 -2.09
N SER A 307 17.84 2.87 -2.89
CA SER A 307 17.67 1.42 -2.96
C SER A 307 17.56 1.00 -4.42
N THR A 308 18.29 -0.05 -4.75
CA THR A 308 18.26 -0.73 -6.05
C THR A 308 17.69 -2.14 -5.95
N ASP A 309 16.99 -2.46 -4.86
CA ASP A 309 16.32 -3.76 -4.66
C ASP A 309 15.06 -3.87 -5.54
N PHE A 310 15.23 -3.60 -6.83
CA PHE A 310 14.14 -3.64 -7.79
C PHE A 310 13.53 -5.03 -7.88
N PRO A 311 12.19 -5.13 -8.08
CA PRO A 311 11.57 -6.38 -8.50
C PRO A 311 12.28 -6.95 -9.75
N GLU A 312 12.40 -8.28 -9.85
CA GLU A 312 13.15 -8.93 -10.94
C GLU A 312 12.70 -8.47 -12.32
N GLU A 313 11.38 -8.34 -12.51
CA GLU A 313 10.81 -7.86 -13.77
C GLU A 313 11.27 -6.42 -14.10
N MET A 314 11.43 -5.55 -13.07
CA MET A 314 11.86 -4.18 -13.27
C MET A 314 13.36 -4.03 -13.56
N LYS A 315 14.20 -4.94 -13.04
CA LYS A 315 15.66 -4.90 -13.26
C LYS A 315 16.00 -4.83 -14.75
N SER A 316 15.33 -5.61 -15.56
CA SER A 316 15.55 -5.65 -17.02
C SER A 316 15.13 -4.38 -17.75
N PHE A 317 14.35 -3.49 -17.13
CA PHE A 317 13.96 -2.19 -17.67
C PHE A 317 14.86 -1.05 -17.19
N VAL A 318 15.56 -1.22 -16.07
CA VAL A 318 16.46 -0.19 -15.52
C VAL A 318 17.92 -0.44 -15.83
N ASP A 319 18.26 -1.66 -16.30
CA ASP A 319 19.62 -2.03 -16.66
C ASP A 319 20.16 -1.14 -17.78
N GLY A 320 21.40 -0.66 -17.60
CA GLY A 320 22.06 0.24 -18.55
C GLY A 320 21.72 1.72 -18.41
N PHE A 321 20.79 2.11 -17.51
CA PHE A 321 20.52 3.52 -17.21
C PHE A 321 21.35 4.00 -16.01
N ASP A 322 21.91 5.22 -16.12
CA ASP A 322 22.55 5.90 -14.99
C ASP A 322 21.45 6.51 -14.09
N LEU A 323 21.22 5.89 -12.95
CA LEU A 323 20.19 6.30 -12.00
C LEU A 323 20.65 7.38 -11.02
N HIS A 324 21.89 7.85 -11.10
CA HIS A 324 22.51 8.81 -10.17
C HIS A 324 22.24 8.43 -8.69
N VAL A 325 22.56 7.18 -8.34
CA VAL A 325 22.35 6.55 -7.00
C VAL A 325 23.52 6.84 -6.08
#